data_616b90f66fba03816dcd5e43762e1b91
#
_entry.id   616b90f66fba03816dcd5e43762e1b91
#
_cell.length_a   1.000
_cell.length_b   1.000
_cell.length_c   1.000
_cell.angle_alpha   90.00
_cell.angle_beta   90.00
_cell.angle_gamma   90.00
#
_symmetry.space_group_name_H-M   'P 1'
#
loop_
_entity.id
_entity.type
_entity.pdbx_description
1 polymer ?
#
loop_
_entity_poly.entity_id
_entity_poly.type
_entity_poly.pdbx_seq_one_letter_code
_entity_poly.pdbx_strand_id
1 'polypeptide(L)'
;MKKNLLFVGLLLALSLGVSAQSKEYNGFAFGFKVGPGFDWTGSTTGAAVNEGTKVGMNFGLAAEFYFAENYAIVSGVNINLNRGHYSFTDGVLDSLAHLKTYNVDRMYKGTVYEIPLMLKMVTNQFGDFPMRYFAQVGAGFGYASKVKVADAFDGVERPDVYGVTNKEFSNLRLALKAGIGAQYSIDETMRLFLAVNFSHDFVNNINSISPNYYRFYQGNKQIGEREVKLNLLQNRVGIEVGILF
;
A
#
# COMPACT_ATOMS: atom_id res chain seq x y z
N MET A 1 -10.14 24.51 13.02
CA MET A 1 -11.45 24.00 13.46
C MET A 1 -12.51 23.88 12.36
N LYS A 2 -12.61 24.81 11.38
CA LYS A 2 -13.65 24.73 10.30
C LYS A 2 -13.51 23.53 9.33
N LYS A 3 -12.29 23.00 9.10
CA LYS A 3 -12.07 21.87 8.20
C LYS A 3 -12.53 20.51 8.77
N ASN A 4 -12.53 20.37 10.10
CA ASN A 4 -12.98 19.12 10.75
C ASN A 4 -14.51 19.03 10.81
N LEU A 5 -15.20 20.16 10.80
CA LEU A 5 -16.67 20.18 10.81
C LEU A 5 -17.26 19.73 9.48
N LEU A 6 -16.58 20.02 8.35
CA LEU A 6 -16.97 19.58 7.03
C LEU A 6 -16.86 18.04 6.86
N PHE A 7 -15.84 17.45 7.48
CA PHE A 7 -15.62 16.00 7.45
C PHE A 7 -16.67 15.24 8.27
N VAL A 8 -17.03 15.77 9.44
CA VAL A 8 -18.11 15.21 10.29
C VAL A 8 -19.47 15.40 9.63
N GLY A 9 -19.70 16.54 8.97
CA GLY A 9 -20.94 16.79 8.21
C GLY A 9 -21.12 15.84 7.01
N LEU A 10 -20.03 15.48 6.32
CA LEU A 10 -20.05 14.54 5.20
C LEU A 10 -20.33 13.11 5.67
N LEU A 11 -19.77 12.73 6.84
CA LEU A 11 -20.05 11.42 7.47
C LEU A 11 -21.50 11.31 7.96
N LEU A 12 -22.07 12.39 8.50
CA LEU A 12 -23.47 12.45 8.91
C LEU A 12 -24.42 12.48 7.72
N ALA A 13 -24.08 13.13 6.61
CA ALA A 13 -24.90 13.15 5.40
C ALA A 13 -24.96 11.78 4.71
N LEU A 14 -23.90 10.96 4.81
CA LEU A 14 -23.87 9.58 4.32
C LEU A 14 -24.73 8.63 5.17
N SER A 15 -24.96 8.95 6.43
CA SER A 15 -25.81 8.13 7.33
C SER A 15 -27.32 8.36 7.16
N LEU A 16 -27.75 9.44 6.53
CA LEU A 16 -29.16 9.79 6.36
C LEU A 16 -29.78 9.25 5.06
N GLY A 17 -28.99 8.64 4.16
CA GLY A 17 -29.45 8.13 2.87
C GLY A 17 -29.90 6.66 2.85
N VAL A 18 -29.82 5.93 3.99
CA VAL A 18 -30.06 4.48 4.01
C VAL A 18 -31.40 4.16 4.68
N SER A 19 -32.48 4.56 4.01
CA SER A 19 -33.83 4.11 4.37
C SER A 19 -34.61 3.86 3.09
N ALA A 20 -34.27 2.81 2.35
CA ALA A 20 -35.13 2.31 1.28
C ALA A 20 -34.95 0.80 1.08
N GLN A 21 -35.75 0.05 1.78
CA GLN A 21 -36.54 -1.08 1.35
C GLN A 21 -35.91 -2.13 0.40
N SER A 22 -35.54 -3.27 0.99
CA SER A 22 -36.13 -4.57 0.64
C SER A 22 -35.60 -5.62 1.61
N LYS A 23 -36.43 -6.55 2.00
CA LYS A 23 -36.24 -7.53 3.09
C LYS A 23 -35.11 -8.56 2.89
N GLU A 24 -34.34 -8.48 1.81
CA GLU A 24 -33.28 -9.45 1.49
C GLU A 24 -31.88 -8.86 1.25
N TYR A 25 -31.76 -7.54 1.19
CA TYR A 25 -30.49 -6.86 1.00
C TYR A 25 -30.32 -5.75 2.02
N ASN A 26 -29.44 -5.97 3.02
CA ASN A 26 -28.82 -4.83 3.68
C ASN A 26 -27.94 -4.13 2.63
N GLY A 27 -28.47 -3.10 2.01
CA GLY A 27 -27.77 -2.32 0.98
C GLY A 27 -26.47 -1.68 1.47
N PHE A 28 -26.19 -1.79 2.77
CA PHE A 28 -24.99 -1.28 3.40
C PHE A 28 -24.51 -2.22 4.51
N ALA A 29 -23.21 -2.49 4.55
CA ALA A 29 -22.56 -3.15 5.67
C ALA A 29 -21.25 -2.42 5.98
N PHE A 30 -20.90 -2.35 7.26
CA PHE A 30 -19.63 -1.81 7.69
C PHE A 30 -18.96 -2.75 8.68
N GLY A 31 -17.65 -2.61 8.85
CA GLY A 31 -16.96 -3.48 9.79
C GLY A 31 -15.47 -3.19 9.91
N PHE A 32 -14.80 -4.13 10.54
CA PHE A 32 -13.38 -4.06 10.82
C PHE A 32 -12.65 -5.19 10.13
N LYS A 33 -11.40 -4.93 9.78
CA LYS A 33 -10.52 -5.94 9.19
C LYS A 33 -9.09 -5.77 9.67
N VAL A 34 -8.39 -6.89 9.71
CA VAL A 34 -6.97 -6.96 10.07
C VAL A 34 -6.33 -8.14 9.36
N GLY A 35 -5.04 -8.02 9.06
CA GLY A 35 -4.30 -9.15 8.51
C GLY A 35 -2.84 -8.85 8.25
N PRO A 36 -1.99 -9.89 8.20
CA PRO A 36 -0.64 -9.78 7.74
C PRO A 36 -0.58 -9.54 6.23
N GLY A 37 0.49 -8.87 5.79
CA GLY A 37 0.81 -8.69 4.39
C GLY A 37 2.27 -9.03 4.13
N PHE A 38 2.52 -9.66 3.01
CA PHE A 38 3.86 -9.96 2.50
C PHE A 38 4.20 -8.90 1.46
N ASP A 39 5.14 -8.05 1.82
CA ASP A 39 5.55 -6.88 1.04
C ASP A 39 6.86 -7.15 0.31
N TRP A 40 6.93 -6.79 -0.98
CA TRP A 40 8.18 -6.75 -1.73
C TRP A 40 8.20 -5.56 -2.67
N THR A 41 9.41 -5.15 -3.04
CA THR A 41 9.63 -4.04 -3.97
C THR A 41 9.93 -4.55 -5.36
N GLY A 42 9.39 -3.88 -6.38
CA GLY A 42 9.76 -4.05 -7.78
C GLY A 42 10.46 -2.79 -8.30
N SER A 43 11.43 -2.96 -9.19
CA SER A 43 12.06 -1.86 -9.90
C SER A 43 11.87 -2.03 -11.39
N THR A 44 11.41 -1.00 -12.07
CA THR A 44 11.26 -1.01 -13.55
C THR A 44 12.52 -0.52 -14.27
N THR A 45 13.45 0.10 -13.56
CA THR A 45 14.68 0.66 -14.15
C THR A 45 15.89 -0.26 -14.04
N GLY A 46 15.78 -1.38 -13.28
CA GLY A 46 16.92 -2.26 -12.99
C GLY A 46 17.98 -1.64 -12.08
N ALA A 47 17.78 -0.40 -11.63
CA ALA A 47 18.73 0.31 -10.78
C ALA A 47 18.64 -0.10 -9.31
N ALA A 48 17.56 -0.77 -8.92
CA ALA A 48 17.38 -1.35 -7.60
C ALA A 48 17.01 -2.82 -7.72
N VAL A 49 17.55 -3.63 -6.83
CA VAL A 49 17.31 -5.06 -6.73
C VAL A 49 16.48 -5.33 -5.48
N ASN A 50 15.44 -6.16 -5.60
CA ASN A 50 14.65 -6.58 -4.45
C ASN A 50 15.44 -7.59 -3.61
N GLU A 51 15.62 -7.30 -2.34
CA GLU A 51 16.34 -8.13 -1.37
C GLU A 51 15.40 -9.00 -0.52
N GLY A 52 14.25 -9.32 -1.08
CA GLY A 52 13.30 -10.26 -0.51
C GLY A 52 12.03 -9.63 0.05
N THR A 53 11.19 -10.51 0.56
CA THR A 53 9.87 -10.19 1.08
C THR A 53 9.93 -9.84 2.55
N LYS A 54 9.19 -8.83 2.98
CA LYS A 54 9.05 -8.44 4.39
C LYS A 54 7.59 -8.54 4.83
N VAL A 55 7.39 -8.87 6.10
CA VAL A 55 6.04 -8.95 6.66
C VAL A 55 5.59 -7.60 7.15
N GLY A 56 4.49 -7.11 6.60
CA GLY A 56 3.75 -5.94 7.03
C GLY A 56 2.44 -6.33 7.72
N MET A 57 1.66 -5.32 8.09
CA MET A 57 0.32 -5.50 8.66
C MET A 57 -0.66 -4.53 7.99
N ASN A 58 -1.89 -4.98 7.87
CA ASN A 58 -3.01 -4.14 7.46
C ASN A 58 -4.09 -4.21 8.53
N PHE A 59 -4.70 -3.09 8.83
CA PHE A 59 -5.92 -3.00 9.63
C PHE A 59 -6.74 -1.82 9.16
N GLY A 60 -8.05 -1.93 9.32
CA GLY A 60 -8.91 -0.86 8.82
C GLY A 60 -10.39 -1.09 9.03
N LEU A 61 -11.13 -0.12 8.52
CA LEU A 61 -12.57 -0.17 8.41
C LEU A 61 -12.95 -0.59 7.00
N ALA A 62 -13.99 -1.39 6.88
CA ALA A 62 -14.59 -1.77 5.61
C ALA A 62 -16.03 -1.26 5.56
N ALA A 63 -16.43 -0.77 4.39
CA ALA A 63 -17.80 -0.39 4.10
C ALA A 63 -18.18 -1.02 2.75
N GLU A 64 -19.29 -1.73 2.71
CA GLU A 64 -19.81 -2.39 1.52
C GLU A 64 -21.17 -1.80 1.17
N PHE A 65 -21.33 -1.33 -0.07
CA PHE A 65 -22.56 -0.78 -0.60
C PHE A 65 -23.09 -1.72 -1.69
N TYR A 66 -24.06 -2.53 -1.33
CA TYR A 66 -24.69 -3.46 -2.26
C TYR A 66 -25.69 -2.70 -3.14
N PHE A 67 -25.46 -2.71 -4.45
CA PHE A 67 -26.37 -2.13 -5.44
C PHE A 67 -27.13 -3.21 -6.23
N ALA A 68 -26.74 -4.46 -6.06
CA ALA A 68 -27.43 -5.63 -6.57
C ALA A 68 -27.12 -6.85 -5.67
N GLU A 69 -27.86 -7.91 -5.83
CA GLU A 69 -27.77 -9.15 -5.03
C GLU A 69 -26.35 -9.68 -4.85
N ASN A 70 -25.61 -9.64 -5.94
CA ASN A 70 -24.29 -10.26 -6.03
C ASN A 70 -23.17 -9.23 -6.25
N TYR A 71 -23.49 -7.93 -6.16
CA TYR A 71 -22.54 -6.86 -6.47
C TYR A 71 -22.55 -5.77 -5.40
N ALA A 72 -21.36 -5.41 -4.96
CA ALA A 72 -21.16 -4.31 -4.04
C ALA A 72 -19.98 -3.42 -4.45
N ILE A 73 -20.05 -2.16 -4.08
CA ILE A 73 -18.89 -1.28 -4.03
C ILE A 73 -18.32 -1.38 -2.62
N VAL A 74 -17.03 -1.70 -2.53
CA VAL A 74 -16.29 -1.76 -1.28
C VAL A 74 -15.39 -0.55 -1.17
N SER A 75 -15.48 0.13 -0.04
CA SER A 75 -14.62 1.24 0.34
C SER A 75 -14.23 1.11 1.81
N GLY A 76 -13.64 2.16 2.38
CA GLY A 76 -13.27 2.20 3.78
C GLY A 76 -11.98 2.97 4.02
N VAL A 77 -11.33 2.68 5.14
CA VAL A 77 -10.04 3.26 5.49
C VAL A 77 -9.09 2.15 5.93
N ASN A 78 -7.97 2.03 5.29
CA ASN A 78 -6.91 1.08 5.63
C ASN A 78 -5.70 1.82 6.21
N ILE A 79 -5.07 1.21 7.19
CA ILE A 79 -3.75 1.59 7.69
C ILE A 79 -2.82 0.43 7.36
N ASN A 80 -1.94 0.66 6.38
CA ASN A 80 -0.97 -0.32 5.92
C ASN A 80 0.38 -0.01 6.55
N LEU A 81 0.90 -0.94 7.34
CA LEU A 81 2.28 -0.90 7.83
C LEU A 81 3.15 -1.60 6.80
N ASN A 82 3.62 -0.85 5.82
CA ASN A 82 4.40 -1.36 4.70
C ASN A 82 5.86 -1.51 5.06
N ARG A 83 6.49 -2.54 4.52
CA ARG A 83 7.92 -2.79 4.65
C ARG A 83 8.51 -3.16 3.29
N GLY A 84 9.78 -2.85 3.10
CA GLY A 84 10.49 -3.26 1.91
C GLY A 84 11.99 -3.35 2.16
N HIS A 85 12.64 -4.11 1.30
CA HIS A 85 14.07 -4.34 1.34
C HIS A 85 14.60 -4.36 -0.10
N TYR A 86 15.53 -3.48 -0.39
CA TYR A 86 16.14 -3.39 -1.71
C TYR A 86 17.57 -2.87 -1.62
N SER A 87 18.38 -3.27 -2.57
CA SER A 87 19.74 -2.75 -2.74
C SER A 87 19.85 -1.91 -3.99
N PHE A 88 20.79 -1.00 -3.98
CA PHE A 88 21.18 -0.17 -5.13
C PHE A 88 22.62 0.27 -5.00
N THR A 89 23.22 0.62 -6.13
CA THR A 89 24.57 1.16 -6.15
C THR A 89 24.51 2.68 -5.99
N ASP A 90 25.26 3.22 -5.05
CA ASP A 90 25.48 4.65 -4.86
C ASP A 90 26.94 5.02 -5.05
N GLY A 91 27.23 6.29 -5.20
CA GLY A 91 28.56 6.79 -5.42
C GLY A 91 28.90 8.00 -4.57
N VAL A 92 30.11 8.01 -4.04
CA VAL A 92 30.68 9.14 -3.30
C VAL A 92 31.96 9.59 -4.00
N LEU A 93 32.15 10.89 -4.12
CA LEU A 93 33.42 11.46 -4.52
C LEU A 93 34.37 11.46 -3.31
N ASP A 94 35.54 10.89 -3.46
CA ASP A 94 36.59 11.03 -2.48
C ASP A 94 37.21 12.45 -2.51
N SER A 95 38.11 12.74 -1.57
CA SER A 95 38.80 14.05 -1.47
C SER A 95 39.59 14.44 -2.71
N LEU A 96 39.88 13.49 -3.61
CA LEU A 96 40.59 13.67 -4.87
C LEU A 96 39.64 13.68 -6.07
N ALA A 97 38.34 13.78 -5.83
CA ALA A 97 37.26 13.74 -6.83
C ALA A 97 37.20 12.44 -7.65
N HIS A 98 37.70 11.33 -7.10
CA HIS A 98 37.46 10.01 -7.66
C HIS A 98 36.12 9.46 -7.22
N LEU A 99 35.34 8.91 -8.15
CA LEU A 99 34.09 8.26 -7.87
C LEU A 99 34.35 6.88 -7.25
N LYS A 100 33.98 6.71 -5.98
CA LYS A 100 33.89 5.41 -5.33
C LYS A 100 32.42 4.97 -5.33
N THR A 101 32.15 3.81 -5.91
CA THR A 101 30.84 3.19 -5.88
C THR A 101 30.77 2.15 -4.75
N TYR A 102 29.64 2.07 -4.08
CA TYR A 102 29.36 1.09 -3.04
C TYR A 102 27.91 0.64 -3.14
N ASN A 103 27.64 -0.56 -2.67
CA ASN A 103 26.26 -1.04 -2.56
C ASN A 103 25.62 -0.55 -1.28
N VAL A 104 24.41 -0.06 -1.41
CA VAL A 104 23.53 0.30 -0.29
C VAL A 104 22.45 -0.75 -0.19
N ASP A 105 22.40 -1.40 0.94
CA ASP A 105 21.31 -2.29 1.32
C ASP A 105 20.33 -1.52 2.20
N ARG A 106 19.13 -1.30 1.70
CA ARG A 106 18.12 -0.41 2.33
C ARG A 106 16.89 -1.15 2.74
N MET A 107 16.62 -1.13 4.03
CA MET A 107 15.33 -1.53 4.59
C MET A 107 14.48 -0.29 4.89
N TYR A 108 13.21 -0.32 4.53
CA TYR A 108 12.29 0.75 4.91
C TYR A 108 11.02 0.23 5.59
N LYS A 109 10.46 1.08 6.45
CA LYS A 109 9.18 0.88 7.12
C LYS A 109 8.35 2.13 6.91
N GLY A 110 7.15 1.98 6.34
CA GLY A 110 6.26 3.08 6.06
C GLY A 110 4.85 2.83 6.60
N THR A 111 4.14 3.91 6.93
CA THR A 111 2.72 3.86 7.23
C THR A 111 1.96 4.55 6.11
N VAL A 112 1.05 3.83 5.49
CA VAL A 112 0.20 4.34 4.41
C VAL A 112 -1.26 4.30 4.86
N TYR A 113 -1.91 5.45 4.83
CA TYR A 113 -3.37 5.57 4.97
C TYR A 113 -3.97 5.46 3.59
N GLU A 114 -4.90 4.55 3.40
CA GLU A 114 -5.44 4.22 2.08
C GLU A 114 -6.97 4.18 2.13
N ILE A 115 -7.59 4.72 1.09
CA ILE A 115 -9.00 4.57 0.80
C ILE A 115 -9.12 3.63 -0.41
N PRO A 116 -9.57 2.39 -0.23
CA PRO A 116 -9.84 1.48 -1.34
C PRO A 116 -11.16 1.86 -2.00
N LEU A 117 -11.25 1.63 -3.31
CA LEU A 117 -12.50 1.66 -4.07
C LEU A 117 -12.52 0.44 -4.98
N MET A 118 -13.35 -0.55 -4.63
CA MET A 118 -13.34 -1.85 -5.28
C MET A 118 -14.75 -2.27 -5.68
N LEU A 119 -14.88 -2.94 -6.79
CA LEU A 119 -16.06 -3.69 -7.16
C LEU A 119 -15.93 -5.10 -6.60
N LYS A 120 -16.91 -5.53 -5.82
CA LYS A 120 -17.01 -6.87 -5.24
C LYS A 120 -18.14 -7.64 -5.89
N MET A 121 -17.83 -8.85 -6.32
CA MET A 121 -18.80 -9.81 -6.83
C MET A 121 -18.90 -10.95 -5.83
N VAL A 122 -20.10 -11.31 -5.43
CA VAL A 122 -20.39 -12.33 -4.41
C VAL A 122 -21.23 -13.43 -5.04
N THR A 123 -20.92 -14.69 -4.77
CA THR A 123 -21.76 -15.80 -5.21
C THR A 123 -23.07 -15.88 -4.41
N ASN A 124 -24.02 -16.63 -4.91
CA ASN A 124 -25.16 -17.04 -4.10
C ASN A 124 -24.67 -17.99 -2.99
N GLN A 125 -25.52 -18.17 -1.98
CA GLN A 125 -25.27 -19.10 -0.90
C GLN A 125 -25.20 -20.54 -1.44
N PHE A 126 -24.30 -21.33 -0.92
CA PHE A 126 -24.11 -22.70 -1.35
C PHE A 126 -24.97 -23.66 -0.51
N GLY A 127 -26.15 -24.01 -1.04
CA GLY A 127 -27.11 -24.87 -0.31
C GLY A 127 -27.54 -24.25 1.01
N ASP A 128 -27.68 -25.07 2.03
CA ASP A 128 -28.08 -24.64 3.39
C ASP A 128 -26.92 -24.06 4.23
N PHE A 129 -25.71 -24.06 3.67
CA PHE A 129 -24.52 -23.57 4.37
C PHE A 129 -24.39 -22.06 4.18
N PRO A 130 -24.37 -21.25 5.27
CA PRO A 130 -24.41 -19.79 5.19
C PRO A 130 -23.06 -19.17 4.75
N MET A 131 -22.45 -19.74 3.70
CA MET A 131 -21.19 -19.31 3.14
C MET A 131 -21.37 -18.81 1.70
N ARG A 132 -20.73 -17.71 1.39
CA ARG A 132 -20.64 -17.11 0.05
C ARG A 132 -19.19 -16.82 -0.29
N TYR A 133 -18.81 -17.06 -1.53
CA TYR A 133 -17.49 -16.68 -2.02
C TYR A 133 -17.56 -15.33 -2.71
N PHE A 134 -16.44 -14.62 -2.72
CA PHE A 134 -16.38 -13.35 -3.43
C PHE A 134 -15.04 -13.14 -4.14
N ALA A 135 -15.09 -12.33 -5.17
CA ALA A 135 -13.93 -11.73 -5.83
C ALA A 135 -14.12 -10.21 -5.83
N GLN A 136 -13.03 -9.49 -5.76
CA GLN A 136 -13.04 -8.03 -5.77
C GLN A 136 -11.86 -7.47 -6.55
N VAL A 137 -12.07 -6.36 -7.25
CA VAL A 137 -11.04 -5.67 -8.03
C VAL A 137 -11.29 -4.17 -7.99
N GLY A 138 -10.22 -3.39 -7.99
CA GLY A 138 -10.35 -1.93 -7.96
C GLY A 138 -9.03 -1.23 -7.72
N ALA A 139 -9.09 -0.06 -7.15
CA ALA A 139 -7.94 0.80 -6.87
C ALA A 139 -7.86 1.19 -5.40
N GLY A 140 -6.65 1.47 -4.94
CA GLY A 140 -6.38 2.06 -3.64
C GLY A 140 -5.74 3.43 -3.81
N PHE A 141 -6.26 4.42 -3.10
CA PHE A 141 -5.75 5.79 -3.06
C PHE A 141 -5.14 6.01 -1.68
N GLY A 142 -3.82 6.16 -1.61
CA GLY A 142 -3.11 6.20 -0.36
C GLY A 142 -2.23 7.42 -0.16
N TYR A 143 -1.97 7.71 1.11
CA TYR A 143 -1.03 8.72 1.56
C TYR A 143 -0.01 8.10 2.51
N ALA A 144 1.27 8.12 2.11
CA ALA A 144 2.38 7.68 2.96
C ALA A 144 2.78 8.81 3.93
N SER A 145 2.64 8.58 5.23
CA SER A 145 2.85 9.63 6.23
C SER A 145 4.28 9.69 6.75
N LYS A 146 4.85 8.55 7.08
CA LYS A 146 6.20 8.43 7.65
C LYS A 146 6.89 7.23 7.06
N VAL A 147 8.08 7.45 6.53
CA VAL A 147 8.97 6.39 6.08
C VAL A 147 10.24 6.47 6.93
N LYS A 148 10.59 5.35 7.56
CA LYS A 148 11.85 5.17 8.25
C LYS A 148 12.71 4.25 7.41
N VAL A 149 13.99 4.57 7.32
CA VAL A 149 14.97 3.85 6.51
C VAL A 149 16.12 3.42 7.37
N ALA A 150 16.66 2.25 7.11
CA ALA A 150 17.91 1.77 7.68
C ALA A 150 18.79 1.30 6.51
N ASP A 151 19.95 1.88 6.38
CA ASP A 151 20.91 1.60 5.32
C ASP A 151 22.12 0.86 5.88
N ALA A 152 22.51 -0.24 5.23
CA ALA A 152 23.77 -0.90 5.41
C ALA A 152 24.67 -0.61 4.19
N PHE A 153 25.93 -0.34 4.43
CA PHE A 153 26.91 -0.03 3.39
C PHE A 153 27.98 -1.15 3.39
N ASP A 154 28.10 -1.86 2.28
CA ASP A 154 29.05 -2.97 2.11
C ASP A 154 29.05 -3.99 3.30
N GLY A 155 27.85 -4.28 3.81
CA GLY A 155 27.65 -5.22 4.93
C GLY A 155 27.90 -4.64 6.33
N VAL A 156 28.26 -3.37 6.46
CA VAL A 156 28.38 -2.68 7.74
C VAL A 156 27.11 -1.89 8.02
N GLU A 157 26.35 -2.29 9.01
CA GLU A 157 25.24 -1.48 9.51
C GLU A 157 25.76 -0.14 10.03
N ARG A 158 25.36 0.95 9.41
CA ARG A 158 25.51 2.26 10.03
C ARG A 158 24.28 2.48 10.91
N PRO A 159 24.44 2.56 12.24
CA PRO A 159 23.34 2.94 13.09
C PRO A 159 22.91 4.34 12.67
N ASP A 160 21.66 4.46 12.29
CA ASP A 160 20.94 5.71 12.22
C ASP A 160 21.44 6.76 11.21
N VAL A 161 21.47 6.43 9.93
CA VAL A 161 21.25 7.47 8.94
C VAL A 161 19.78 7.90 9.05
N TYR A 162 19.47 8.55 10.17
CA TYR A 162 18.21 9.24 10.38
C TYR A 162 18.15 10.39 9.42
N GLY A 163 17.18 10.38 8.61
CA GLY A 163 16.85 11.53 7.85
C GLY A 163 16.79 11.32 6.37
N VAL A 164 16.41 10.12 5.94
CA VAL A 164 15.67 10.06 4.71
C VAL A 164 14.40 10.86 5.00
N THR A 165 14.51 12.13 4.70
CA THR A 165 13.41 13.04 4.83
C THR A 165 12.31 12.52 3.94
N ASN A 166 11.05 12.82 4.25
CA ASN A 166 9.88 12.58 3.42
C ASN A 166 10.04 13.06 1.96
N LYS A 167 11.16 13.67 1.61
CA LYS A 167 11.51 14.16 0.28
C LYS A 167 11.96 13.06 -0.69
N GLU A 168 12.55 11.97 -0.20
CA GLU A 168 12.96 10.85 -1.06
C GLU A 168 11.80 9.92 -1.43
N PHE A 169 10.78 9.84 -0.57
CA PHE A 169 9.62 9.01 -0.83
C PHE A 169 8.42 9.85 -1.26
N SER A 170 7.73 9.39 -2.28
CA SER A 170 6.46 9.97 -2.68
C SER A 170 5.43 9.73 -1.58
N ASN A 171 4.67 10.77 -1.23
CA ASN A 171 3.57 10.63 -0.29
C ASN A 171 2.32 10.04 -0.96
N LEU A 172 2.18 10.20 -2.28
CA LEU A 172 1.06 9.65 -3.03
C LEU A 172 1.29 8.17 -3.31
N ARG A 173 0.26 7.37 -3.05
CA ARG A 173 0.19 5.95 -3.38
C ARG A 173 -1.05 5.69 -4.19
N LEU A 174 -0.86 5.08 -5.34
CA LEU A 174 -1.95 4.60 -6.18
C LEU A 174 -1.67 3.14 -6.48
N ALA A 175 -2.59 2.27 -6.12
CA ALA A 175 -2.43 0.84 -6.27
C ALA A 175 -3.60 0.20 -7.01
N LEU A 176 -3.32 -0.75 -7.87
CA LEU A 176 -4.29 -1.72 -8.34
C LEU A 176 -4.48 -2.78 -7.26
N LYS A 177 -5.73 -3.13 -6.99
CA LYS A 177 -6.09 -4.11 -5.96
C LYS A 177 -6.97 -5.20 -6.55
N ALA A 178 -6.70 -6.42 -6.16
CA ALA A 178 -7.54 -7.57 -6.47
C ALA A 178 -7.60 -8.49 -5.24
N GLY A 179 -8.70 -9.20 -5.06
CA GLY A 179 -8.83 -10.12 -3.94
C GLY A 179 -9.90 -11.17 -4.20
N ILE A 180 -9.74 -12.27 -3.50
CA ILE A 180 -10.73 -13.35 -3.44
C ILE A 180 -10.91 -13.75 -1.99
N GLY A 181 -12.09 -14.24 -1.65
CA GLY A 181 -12.37 -14.65 -0.29
C GLY A 181 -13.69 -15.37 -0.12
N ALA A 182 -13.98 -15.64 1.14
CA ALA A 182 -15.24 -16.21 1.56
C ALA A 182 -15.82 -15.39 2.71
N GLN A 183 -17.12 -15.31 2.78
CA GLN A 183 -17.85 -14.70 3.88
C GLN A 183 -18.84 -15.70 4.45
N TYR A 184 -18.92 -15.73 5.76
CA TYR A 184 -19.81 -16.61 6.53
C TYR A 184 -20.80 -15.75 7.29
N SER A 185 -22.09 -15.92 7.04
CA SER A 185 -23.15 -15.22 7.77
C SER A 185 -23.38 -15.90 9.11
N ILE A 186 -23.15 -15.17 10.20
CA ILE A 186 -23.45 -15.63 11.56
C ILE A 186 -24.96 -15.48 11.81
N ASP A 187 -25.50 -14.33 11.38
CA ASP A 187 -26.91 -14.01 11.43
C ASP A 187 -27.30 -13.11 10.23
N GLU A 188 -28.47 -12.50 10.26
CA GLU A 188 -28.98 -11.65 9.17
C GLU A 188 -28.14 -10.38 8.95
N THR A 189 -27.42 -9.92 9.96
CA THR A 189 -26.67 -8.65 9.94
C THR A 189 -25.16 -8.86 10.00
N MET A 190 -24.71 -9.89 10.71
CA MET A 190 -23.31 -10.10 11.02
C MET A 190 -22.66 -11.15 10.10
N ARG A 191 -21.55 -10.78 9.49
CA ARG A 191 -20.79 -11.67 8.61
C ARG A 191 -19.30 -11.63 8.94
N LEU A 192 -18.69 -12.80 9.06
CA LEU A 192 -17.24 -12.95 9.08
C LEU A 192 -16.72 -13.10 7.65
N PHE A 193 -15.55 -12.59 7.35
CA PHE A 193 -14.92 -12.86 6.09
C PHE A 193 -13.43 -13.17 6.25
N LEU A 194 -12.94 -13.96 5.30
CA LEU A 194 -11.52 -14.25 5.08
C LEU A 194 -11.22 -13.96 3.63
N ALA A 195 -10.15 -13.20 3.36
CA ALA A 195 -9.74 -12.83 2.01
C ALA A 195 -8.23 -12.94 1.82
N VAL A 196 -7.84 -13.27 0.60
CA VAL A 196 -6.49 -13.06 0.09
C VAL A 196 -6.54 -11.89 -0.89
N ASN A 197 -5.76 -10.87 -0.62
CA ASN A 197 -5.72 -9.64 -1.39
C ASN A 197 -4.32 -9.42 -1.97
N PHE A 198 -4.29 -9.01 -3.23
CA PHE A 198 -3.11 -8.53 -3.93
C PHE A 198 -3.20 -7.02 -4.13
N SER A 199 -2.08 -6.33 -3.98
CA SER A 199 -1.94 -4.89 -4.25
C SER A 199 -0.65 -4.63 -5.00
N HIS A 200 -0.71 -3.83 -6.05
CA HIS A 200 0.41 -3.41 -6.88
C HIS A 200 0.36 -1.91 -7.07
N ASP A 201 1.38 -1.20 -6.56
CA ASP A 201 1.51 0.23 -6.80
C ASP A 201 1.91 0.47 -8.26
N PHE A 202 1.27 1.42 -8.93
CA PHE A 202 1.59 1.82 -10.30
C PHE A 202 2.17 3.24 -10.40
N VAL A 203 2.33 3.91 -9.27
CA VAL A 203 3.04 5.18 -9.15
C VAL A 203 4.36 4.95 -8.44
N ASN A 204 5.41 5.59 -8.93
CA ASN A 204 6.73 5.49 -8.32
C ASN A 204 6.70 5.97 -6.86
N ASN A 205 7.21 5.12 -5.97
CA ASN A 205 7.26 5.35 -4.55
C ASN A 205 8.45 6.19 -4.10
N ILE A 206 9.37 6.48 -5.01
CA ILE A 206 10.53 7.35 -4.78
C ILE A 206 10.39 8.60 -5.64
N ASN A 207 10.59 9.76 -5.03
CA ASN A 207 10.72 11.00 -5.77
C ASN A 207 12.04 10.99 -6.56
N SER A 208 12.05 11.61 -7.73
CA SER A 208 13.24 11.71 -8.62
C SER A 208 14.40 12.54 -8.03
N ILE A 209 14.29 12.97 -6.77
CA ILE A 209 15.35 13.66 -6.02
C ILE A 209 16.19 12.61 -5.27
N SER A 210 16.53 11.51 -5.93
CA SER A 210 17.53 10.61 -5.37
C SER A 210 18.92 11.18 -5.62
N PRO A 211 19.82 11.15 -4.63
CA PRO A 211 21.14 11.73 -4.72
C PRO A 211 22.09 11.00 -5.69
N ASN A 212 21.60 10.03 -6.43
CA ASN A 212 22.43 9.20 -7.30
C ASN A 212 22.79 9.90 -8.59
N TYR A 213 23.57 10.97 -8.47
CA TYR A 213 24.25 11.59 -9.59
C TYR A 213 25.63 10.95 -9.75
N TYR A 214 25.80 10.13 -10.75
CA TYR A 214 27.13 9.72 -11.17
C TYR A 214 27.76 10.86 -11.95
N ARG A 215 28.75 11.54 -11.37
CA ARG A 215 29.56 12.51 -12.07
C ARG A 215 30.83 11.83 -12.59
N PHE A 216 31.00 11.84 -13.87
CA PHE A 216 32.18 11.26 -14.51
C PHE A 216 33.25 12.36 -14.66
N TYR A 217 34.46 12.08 -14.21
CA TYR A 217 35.58 12.99 -14.32
C TYR A 217 36.72 12.36 -15.15
N GLN A 218 37.36 13.17 -15.96
CA GLN A 218 38.61 12.83 -16.61
C GLN A 218 39.67 13.83 -16.12
N GLY A 219 40.53 13.40 -15.19
CA GLY A 219 41.38 14.32 -14.43
C GLY A 219 40.49 15.24 -13.57
N ASN A 220 40.74 16.53 -13.61
CA ASN A 220 39.98 17.55 -12.88
C ASN A 220 38.75 18.07 -13.63
N LYS A 221 38.48 17.55 -14.84
CA LYS A 221 37.37 18.03 -15.68
C LYS A 221 36.23 17.06 -15.62
N GLN A 222 35.03 17.54 -15.22
CA GLN A 222 33.82 16.78 -15.34
C GLN A 222 33.47 16.58 -16.81
N ILE A 223 33.39 15.32 -17.26
CA ILE A 223 33.11 14.94 -18.65
C ILE A 223 31.68 14.48 -18.86
N GLY A 224 30.95 14.20 -17.80
CA GLY A 224 29.56 13.76 -17.88
C GLY A 224 28.90 13.67 -16.51
N GLU A 225 27.61 13.61 -16.57
CA GLU A 225 26.72 13.39 -15.40
C GLU A 225 25.62 12.42 -15.82
N ARG A 226 25.40 11.39 -15.05
CA ARG A 226 24.33 10.44 -15.29
C ARG A 226 23.43 10.38 -14.06
N GLU A 227 22.21 10.81 -14.24
CA GLU A 227 21.16 10.61 -13.24
C GLU A 227 20.68 9.16 -13.30
N VAL A 228 20.78 8.44 -12.20
CA VAL A 228 20.16 7.11 -12.06
C VAL A 228 18.79 7.31 -11.40
N LYS A 229 17.74 7.22 -12.19
CA LYS A 229 16.37 7.26 -11.67
C LYS A 229 16.06 5.94 -11.02
N LEU A 230 15.93 5.93 -9.71
CA LEU A 230 15.32 4.81 -9.00
C LEU A 230 13.80 4.85 -9.19
N ASN A 231 13.25 3.77 -9.68
CA ASN A 231 11.81 3.58 -9.74
C ASN A 231 11.47 2.35 -8.91
N LEU A 232 10.76 2.57 -7.81
CA LEU A 232 10.34 1.51 -6.90
C LEU A 232 8.81 1.46 -6.83
N LEU A 233 8.30 0.29 -7.09
CA LEU A 233 6.88 -0.05 -6.93
C LEU A 233 6.75 -1.03 -5.78
N GLN A 234 5.77 -0.84 -4.94
CA GLN A 234 5.47 -1.80 -3.87
C GLN A 234 4.41 -2.77 -4.31
N ASN A 235 4.66 -4.03 -3.99
CA ASN A 235 3.71 -5.12 -4.14
C ASN A 235 3.39 -5.70 -2.78
N ARG A 236 2.19 -6.21 -2.62
CA ARG A 236 1.74 -6.89 -1.40
C ARG A 236 0.78 -8.02 -1.73
N VAL A 237 0.97 -9.14 -1.07
CA VAL A 237 -0.08 -10.17 -0.88
C VAL A 237 -0.44 -10.17 0.59
N GLY A 238 -1.72 -9.99 0.91
CA GLY A 238 -2.23 -9.97 2.28
C GLY A 238 -3.28 -11.04 2.50
N ILE A 239 -3.34 -11.55 3.73
CA ILE A 239 -4.45 -12.35 4.21
C ILE A 239 -5.21 -11.47 5.20
N GLU A 240 -6.49 -11.23 4.94
CA GLU A 240 -7.33 -10.37 5.77
C GLU A 240 -8.49 -11.18 6.38
N VAL A 241 -8.71 -10.99 7.65
CA VAL A 241 -9.92 -11.43 8.35
C VAL A 241 -10.69 -10.21 8.82
N GLY A 242 -12.00 -10.31 8.84
CA GLY A 242 -12.82 -9.20 9.30
C GLY A 242 -14.24 -9.62 9.63
N ILE A 243 -14.94 -8.67 10.20
CA ILE A 243 -16.35 -8.77 10.58
C ILE A 243 -17.11 -7.59 10.00
N LEU A 244 -18.26 -7.86 9.44
CA LEU A 244 -19.21 -6.88 8.89
C LEU A 244 -20.53 -6.96 9.65
N PHE A 245 -21.13 -5.80 9.83
CA PHE A 245 -22.42 -5.60 10.51
C PHE A 245 -23.43 -4.95 9.57
#